data_ffb0eec7047919f4ac1ffe5105d94a13
#
_entry.id   ffb0eec7047919f4ac1ffe5105d94a13
#
_cell.length_a   1.000
_cell.length_b   1.000
_cell.length_c   1.000
_cell.angle_alpha   90.00
_cell.angle_beta   90.00
_cell.angle_gamma   90.00
#
_symmetry.space_group_name_H-M   'P 1'
#
loop_
_entity.id
_entity.type
_entity.pdbx_description
1 polymer ?
#
loop_
_entity_poly.entity_id
_entity_poly.type
_entity_poly.pdbx_seq_one_letter_code
_entity_poly.pdbx_strand_id
1 'polypeptide(L)'
;MSAERSISGNTRRQLISAIKQLMSTQSFRSIRVNDICDLCHINRKSFYYHYKDMFDLVNNVFYTEFILPASQKHYVSDWDLLSDMSRYMYGCKAFYRNALLIRGQNSFYDYFTATLENICAALAASSPGCTRNSAKFLSRMLASAFEYWLNEKDPLSPESFIATIRPLLLTSGNGLSAVAGYGSDFAALTPNA
;
A
#
# COMPACT_ATOMS: atom_id res chain seq x y z
N MET A 1 10.77 -33.38 9.05
CA MET A 1 10.62 -31.94 9.39
C MET A 1 11.21 -30.99 8.33
N SER A 2 12.30 -31.30 7.63
CA SER A 2 12.88 -30.40 6.58
C SER A 2 12.06 -30.40 5.28
N ALA A 3 11.57 -31.55 4.81
CA ALA A 3 10.82 -31.69 3.56
C ALA A 3 9.43 -31.02 3.61
N GLU A 4 8.71 -31.13 4.72
CA GLU A 4 7.39 -30.50 4.90
C GLU A 4 7.48 -28.97 4.92
N ARG A 5 8.52 -28.39 5.52
CA ARG A 5 8.78 -26.95 5.46
C ARG A 5 9.08 -26.47 4.03
N SER A 6 9.78 -27.29 3.25
CA SER A 6 10.07 -26.99 1.85
C SER A 6 8.81 -27.01 0.96
N ILE A 7 7.93 -28.01 1.13
CA ILE A 7 6.67 -28.13 0.41
C ILE A 7 5.73 -26.99 0.77
N SER A 8 5.58 -26.67 2.06
CA SER A 8 4.76 -25.57 2.55
C SER A 8 5.23 -24.21 2.02
N GLY A 9 6.55 -23.97 1.96
CA GLY A 9 7.13 -22.76 1.40
C GLY A 9 6.92 -22.63 -0.12
N ASN A 10 6.90 -23.76 -0.83
CA ASN A 10 6.63 -23.76 -2.27
C ASN A 10 5.16 -23.43 -2.56
N THR A 11 4.22 -24.03 -1.82
CA THR A 11 2.79 -23.78 -1.96
C THR A 11 2.45 -22.31 -1.68
N ARG A 12 3.03 -21.69 -0.66
CA ARG A 12 2.84 -20.25 -0.40
C ARG A 12 3.29 -19.39 -1.58
N ARG A 13 4.45 -19.67 -2.16
CA ARG A 13 4.95 -18.93 -3.34
C ARG A 13 4.03 -19.10 -4.54
N GLN A 14 3.50 -20.31 -4.78
CA GLN A 14 2.54 -20.55 -5.84
C GLN A 14 1.25 -19.75 -5.64
N LEU A 15 0.69 -19.72 -4.43
CA LEU A 15 -0.51 -18.94 -4.10
C LEU A 15 -0.30 -17.43 -4.28
N ILE A 16 0.86 -16.90 -3.85
CA ILE A 16 1.25 -15.50 -4.08
C ILE A 16 1.34 -15.20 -5.58
N SER A 17 1.99 -16.06 -6.35
CA SER A 17 2.11 -15.89 -7.79
C SER A 17 0.75 -15.93 -8.48
N ALA A 18 -0.12 -16.85 -8.11
CA ALA A 18 -1.46 -17.01 -8.68
C ALA A 18 -2.35 -15.79 -8.41
N ILE A 19 -2.40 -15.28 -7.18
CA ILE A 19 -3.21 -14.10 -6.87
C ILE A 19 -2.69 -12.84 -7.58
N LYS A 20 -1.37 -12.68 -7.70
CA LYS A 20 -0.77 -11.57 -8.46
C LYS A 20 -1.11 -11.66 -9.94
N GLN A 21 -1.06 -12.85 -10.54
CA GLN A 21 -1.44 -13.08 -11.92
C GLN A 21 -2.92 -12.74 -12.16
N LEU A 22 -3.82 -13.28 -11.33
CA LEU A 22 -5.26 -13.02 -11.46
C LEU A 22 -5.59 -11.53 -11.27
N MET A 23 -5.06 -10.90 -10.25
CA MET A 23 -5.31 -9.48 -9.97
C MET A 23 -4.62 -8.53 -10.95
N SER A 24 -3.71 -9.01 -11.79
CA SER A 24 -3.16 -8.18 -12.87
C SER A 24 -4.12 -7.98 -14.03
N THR A 25 -5.11 -8.85 -14.20
CA THR A 25 -6.07 -8.85 -15.33
C THR A 25 -7.52 -8.74 -14.91
N GLN A 26 -7.84 -9.01 -13.64
CA GLN A 26 -9.21 -9.06 -13.11
C GLN A 26 -9.31 -8.25 -11.81
N SER A 27 -10.52 -7.75 -11.51
CA SER A 27 -10.76 -7.11 -10.21
C SER A 27 -10.78 -8.16 -9.09
N PHE A 28 -10.32 -7.80 -7.90
CA PHE A 28 -10.34 -8.67 -6.72
C PHE A 28 -11.72 -9.28 -6.45
N ARG A 29 -12.81 -8.51 -6.70
CA ARG A 29 -14.19 -8.96 -6.45
C ARG A 29 -14.64 -10.08 -7.36
N SER A 30 -14.06 -10.24 -8.54
CA SER A 30 -14.39 -11.30 -9.48
C SER A 30 -13.63 -12.60 -9.23
N ILE A 31 -12.53 -12.55 -8.46
CA ILE A 31 -11.67 -13.70 -8.17
C ILE A 31 -12.25 -14.50 -7.00
N ARG A 32 -12.23 -15.82 -7.13
CA ARG A 32 -12.64 -16.77 -6.08
C ARG A 32 -11.46 -17.63 -5.65
N VAL A 33 -11.54 -18.19 -4.45
CA VAL A 33 -10.53 -19.14 -3.94
C VAL A 33 -10.31 -20.31 -4.90
N ASN A 34 -11.36 -20.77 -5.58
CA ASN A 34 -11.23 -21.85 -6.57
C ASN A 34 -10.32 -21.44 -7.74
N ASP A 35 -10.45 -20.22 -8.25
CA ASP A 35 -9.63 -19.75 -9.38
C ASP A 35 -8.13 -19.77 -9.03
N ILE A 36 -7.81 -19.43 -7.78
CA ILE A 36 -6.44 -19.48 -7.25
C ILE A 36 -5.97 -20.95 -7.10
N CYS A 37 -6.85 -21.81 -6.55
CA CYS A 37 -6.54 -23.22 -6.33
C CYS A 37 -6.31 -23.96 -7.65
N ASP A 38 -7.13 -23.69 -8.66
CA ASP A 38 -7.03 -24.30 -10.00
C ASP A 38 -5.71 -23.92 -10.68
N LEU A 39 -5.31 -22.64 -10.60
CA LEU A 39 -4.01 -22.17 -11.09
C LEU A 39 -2.81 -22.83 -10.40
N CYS A 40 -2.94 -23.15 -9.13
CA CYS A 40 -1.87 -23.78 -8.34
C CYS A 40 -1.93 -25.31 -8.35
N HIS A 41 -2.97 -25.92 -8.96
CA HIS A 41 -3.23 -27.35 -8.90
C HIS A 41 -3.32 -27.90 -7.47
N ILE A 42 -3.95 -27.14 -6.56
CA ILE A 42 -4.16 -27.52 -5.16
C ILE A 42 -5.67 -27.54 -4.82
N ASN A 43 -6.02 -28.24 -3.76
CA ASN A 43 -7.37 -28.21 -3.24
C ASN A 43 -7.60 -27.04 -2.28
N ARG A 44 -8.89 -26.68 -2.04
CA ARG A 44 -9.27 -25.59 -1.11
C ARG A 44 -8.76 -25.80 0.32
N LYS A 45 -8.64 -27.05 0.80
CA LYS A 45 -8.11 -27.35 2.12
C LYS A 45 -6.65 -26.88 2.26
N SER A 46 -5.85 -27.05 1.19
CA SER A 46 -4.48 -26.56 1.13
C SER A 46 -4.40 -25.04 1.16
N PHE A 47 -5.33 -24.34 0.48
CA PHE A 47 -5.42 -22.88 0.57
C PHE A 47 -5.66 -22.43 2.02
N TYR A 48 -6.71 -22.96 2.67
CA TYR A 48 -7.08 -22.58 4.05
C TYR A 48 -6.08 -23.05 5.12
N TYR A 49 -5.20 -23.98 4.79
CA TYR A 49 -4.06 -24.29 5.63
C TYR A 49 -3.03 -23.15 5.71
N HIS A 50 -2.90 -22.35 4.62
CA HIS A 50 -1.92 -21.29 4.53
C HIS A 50 -2.48 -19.90 4.81
N TYR A 51 -3.72 -19.64 4.40
CA TYR A 51 -4.36 -18.33 4.45
C TYR A 51 -5.80 -18.44 4.95
N LYS A 52 -6.18 -17.54 5.85
CA LYS A 52 -7.52 -17.47 6.42
C LYS A 52 -8.57 -17.16 5.36
N ASP A 53 -8.25 -16.23 4.48
CA ASP A 53 -9.10 -15.77 3.39
C ASP A 53 -8.25 -15.12 2.28
N MET A 54 -8.90 -14.58 1.27
CA MET A 54 -8.23 -13.90 0.17
C MET A 54 -7.61 -12.56 0.57
N PHE A 55 -8.15 -11.87 1.58
CA PHE A 55 -7.56 -10.63 2.08
C PHE A 55 -6.23 -10.90 2.76
N ASP A 56 -6.18 -11.97 3.57
CA ASP A 56 -4.96 -12.44 4.22
C ASP A 56 -3.88 -12.79 3.18
N LEU A 57 -4.24 -13.48 2.09
CA LEU A 57 -3.31 -13.76 0.98
C LEU A 57 -2.79 -12.46 0.33
N VAL A 58 -3.67 -11.51 -0.01
CA VAL A 58 -3.27 -10.24 -0.63
C VAL A 58 -2.34 -9.43 0.28
N ASN A 59 -2.66 -9.34 1.57
CA ASN A 59 -1.83 -8.65 2.55
C ASN A 59 -0.47 -9.34 2.72
N ASN A 60 -0.46 -10.67 2.66
CA ASN A 60 0.76 -11.47 2.78
C ASN A 60 1.70 -11.31 1.57
N VAL A 61 1.19 -10.97 0.38
CA VAL A 61 2.04 -10.61 -0.78
C VAL A 61 2.97 -9.46 -0.40
N PHE A 62 2.40 -8.35 0.10
CA PHE A 62 3.18 -7.18 0.48
C PHE A 62 4.12 -7.45 1.66
N TYR A 63 3.63 -8.20 2.67
CA TYR A 63 4.46 -8.60 3.79
C TYR A 63 5.68 -9.40 3.34
N THR A 64 5.47 -10.43 2.53
CA THR A 64 6.54 -11.39 2.15
C THR A 64 7.52 -10.79 1.15
N GLU A 65 7.02 -10.02 0.16
CA GLU A 65 7.85 -9.53 -0.93
C GLU A 65 8.46 -8.14 -0.65
N PHE A 66 7.87 -7.36 0.26
CA PHE A 66 8.40 -6.04 0.60
C PHE A 66 8.77 -5.91 2.07
N ILE A 67 7.83 -6.09 3.02
CA ILE A 67 8.08 -5.79 4.44
C ILE A 67 9.20 -6.66 5.00
N LEU A 68 9.16 -7.97 4.78
CA LEU A 68 10.16 -8.88 5.31
C LEU A 68 11.57 -8.62 4.74
N PRO A 69 11.78 -8.43 3.43
CA PRO A 69 13.09 -8.00 2.91
C PRO A 69 13.51 -6.60 3.40
N ALA A 70 12.58 -5.64 3.47
CA ALA A 70 12.87 -4.29 3.93
C ALA A 70 13.32 -4.27 5.40
N SER A 71 12.76 -5.12 6.26
CA SER A 71 13.16 -5.22 7.68
C SER A 71 14.60 -5.71 7.89
N GLN A 72 15.21 -6.29 6.86
CA GLN A 72 16.60 -6.77 6.87
C GLN A 72 17.58 -5.75 6.28
N LYS A 73 17.07 -4.64 5.71
CA LYS A 73 17.87 -3.57 5.15
C LYS A 73 18.08 -2.47 6.19
N HIS A 74 19.22 -1.79 6.08
CA HIS A 74 19.44 -0.54 6.79
C HIS A 74 19.04 0.64 5.90
N TYR A 75 18.07 1.43 6.32
CA TYR A 75 17.68 2.67 5.64
C TYR A 75 18.26 3.87 6.40
N VAL A 76 18.83 4.82 5.68
CA VAL A 76 19.38 6.03 6.27
C VAL A 76 18.26 6.99 6.69
N SER A 77 17.14 6.95 5.98
CA SER A 77 15.96 7.76 6.28
C SER A 77 14.67 7.03 5.94
N ASP A 78 13.55 7.48 6.52
CA ASP A 78 12.21 7.00 6.16
C ASP A 78 11.88 7.26 4.68
N TRP A 79 12.50 8.28 4.07
CA TRP A 79 12.37 8.58 2.65
C TRP A 79 13.01 7.54 1.76
N ASP A 80 14.10 6.92 2.19
CA ASP A 80 14.72 5.82 1.45
C ASP A 80 13.83 4.58 1.47
N LEU A 81 13.19 4.29 2.62
CA LEU A 81 12.20 3.23 2.74
C LEU A 81 10.98 3.51 1.84
N LEU A 82 10.43 4.73 1.84
CA LEU A 82 9.32 5.11 0.98
C LEU A 82 9.68 5.04 -0.52
N SER A 83 10.92 5.40 -0.88
CA SER A 83 11.43 5.29 -2.25
C SER A 83 11.55 3.84 -2.68
N ASP A 84 12.04 2.95 -1.82
CA ASP A 84 12.14 1.52 -2.09
C ASP A 84 10.74 0.88 -2.23
N MET A 85 9.82 1.27 -1.34
CA MET A 85 8.40 0.87 -1.40
C MET A 85 7.73 1.29 -2.71
N SER A 86 7.95 2.54 -3.14
CA SER A 86 7.38 3.06 -4.37
C SER A 86 7.90 2.31 -5.61
N ARG A 87 9.21 2.02 -5.67
CA ARG A 87 9.80 1.21 -6.76
C ARG A 87 9.20 -0.19 -6.79
N TYR A 88 9.09 -0.84 -5.63
CA TYR A 88 8.52 -2.18 -5.55
C TYR A 88 7.06 -2.21 -6.03
N MET A 89 6.22 -1.30 -5.52
CA MET A 89 4.80 -1.24 -5.89
C MET A 89 4.62 -0.88 -7.38
N TYR A 90 5.45 0.01 -7.91
CA TYR A 90 5.45 0.36 -9.34
C TYR A 90 5.83 -0.83 -10.22
N GLY A 91 6.83 -1.61 -9.84
CA GLY A 91 7.20 -2.85 -10.55
C GLY A 91 6.08 -3.89 -10.59
N CYS A 92 5.17 -3.86 -9.61
CA CYS A 92 3.99 -4.71 -9.52
C CYS A 92 2.68 -3.92 -9.69
N LYS A 93 2.69 -2.81 -10.44
CA LYS A 93 1.57 -1.85 -10.50
C LYS A 93 0.23 -2.47 -10.90
N ALA A 94 0.22 -3.44 -11.80
CA ALA A 94 -1.01 -4.10 -12.22
C ALA A 94 -1.73 -4.79 -11.05
N PHE A 95 -0.99 -5.40 -10.12
CA PHE A 95 -1.51 -5.98 -8.90
C PHE A 95 -1.93 -4.90 -7.89
N TYR A 96 -1.06 -3.92 -7.60
CA TYR A 96 -1.32 -2.92 -6.55
C TYR A 96 -2.42 -1.92 -6.90
N ARG A 97 -2.66 -1.64 -8.18
CA ARG A 97 -3.85 -0.91 -8.64
C ARG A 97 -5.13 -1.54 -8.10
N ASN A 98 -5.27 -2.84 -8.28
CA ASN A 98 -6.43 -3.58 -7.80
C ASN A 98 -6.43 -3.71 -6.26
N ALA A 99 -5.28 -3.99 -5.65
CA ALA A 99 -5.17 -4.20 -4.21
C ALA A 99 -5.55 -2.94 -3.42
N LEU A 100 -5.09 -1.76 -3.85
CA LEU A 100 -5.39 -0.48 -3.20
C LEU A 100 -6.86 -0.06 -3.35
N LEU A 101 -7.61 -0.62 -4.30
CA LEU A 101 -9.05 -0.37 -4.44
C LEU A 101 -9.92 -1.27 -3.55
N ILE A 102 -9.33 -2.27 -2.88
CA ILE A 102 -10.07 -3.14 -1.95
C ILE A 102 -10.40 -2.34 -0.69
N ARG A 103 -11.69 -2.29 -0.34
CA ARG A 103 -12.23 -1.61 0.84
C ARG A 103 -12.94 -2.61 1.74
N GLY A 104 -13.01 -2.28 3.00
CA GLY A 104 -13.66 -3.07 4.04
C GLY A 104 -12.68 -3.60 5.07
N GLN A 105 -13.19 -4.28 6.06
CA GLN A 105 -12.41 -4.87 7.15
C GLN A 105 -11.34 -5.84 6.59
N ASN A 106 -10.12 -5.73 7.06
CA ASN A 106 -8.95 -6.50 6.63
C ASN A 106 -8.52 -6.26 5.17
N SER A 107 -9.02 -5.19 4.53
CA SER A 107 -8.62 -4.85 3.17
C SER A 107 -7.12 -4.53 3.07
N PHE A 108 -6.56 -4.66 1.86
CA PHE A 108 -5.17 -4.25 1.62
C PHE A 108 -4.98 -2.75 1.91
N TYR A 109 -5.96 -1.92 1.58
CA TYR A 109 -5.89 -0.48 1.88
C TYR A 109 -5.73 -0.20 3.38
N ASP A 110 -6.51 -0.89 4.23
CA ASP A 110 -6.41 -0.73 5.69
C ASP A 110 -5.07 -1.26 6.22
N TYR A 111 -4.63 -2.43 5.74
CA TYR A 111 -3.33 -3.00 6.08
C TYR A 111 -2.18 -2.09 5.68
N PHE A 112 -2.21 -1.57 4.45
CA PHE A 112 -1.20 -0.65 3.93
C PHE A 112 -1.17 0.66 4.71
N THR A 113 -2.34 1.24 5.01
CA THR A 113 -2.46 2.45 5.83
C THR A 113 -1.88 2.25 7.23
N ALA A 114 -2.17 1.10 7.87
CA ALA A 114 -1.62 0.77 9.19
C ALA A 114 -0.09 0.60 9.13
N THR A 115 0.44 0.01 8.05
CA THR A 115 1.90 -0.09 7.84
C THR A 115 2.53 1.29 7.70
N LEU A 116 1.93 2.18 6.93
CA LEU A 116 2.39 3.56 6.77
C LEU A 116 2.30 4.37 8.07
N GLU A 117 1.36 4.06 8.99
CA GLU A 117 1.23 4.77 10.26
C GLU A 117 2.51 4.70 11.10
N ASN A 118 3.21 3.57 11.08
CA ASN A 118 4.49 3.41 11.79
C ASN A 118 5.57 4.33 11.19
N ILE A 119 5.65 4.43 9.87
CA ILE A 119 6.59 5.33 9.16
C ILE A 119 6.22 6.79 9.45
N CYS A 120 4.94 7.13 9.34
CA CYS A 120 4.47 8.49 9.60
C CYS A 120 4.62 8.90 11.07
N ALA A 121 4.59 7.97 12.01
CA ALA A 121 4.85 8.25 13.42
C ALA A 121 6.29 8.68 13.65
N ALA A 122 7.26 8.07 12.97
CA ALA A 122 8.66 8.46 13.02
C ALA A 122 8.88 9.86 12.40
N LEU A 123 8.27 10.12 11.23
CA LEU A 123 8.30 11.44 10.59
C LEU A 123 7.64 12.53 11.47
N ALA A 124 6.51 12.22 12.11
CA ALA A 124 5.80 13.14 12.99
C ALA A 124 6.58 13.44 14.27
N ALA A 125 7.29 12.45 14.84
CA ALA A 125 8.09 12.64 16.05
C ALA A 125 9.22 13.64 15.87
N SER A 126 9.70 13.84 14.65
CA SER A 126 10.74 14.81 14.29
C SER A 126 10.21 16.24 14.08
N SER A 127 8.88 16.45 14.14
CA SER A 127 8.24 17.74 13.85
C SER A 127 7.54 18.30 15.09
N PRO A 128 7.85 19.54 15.54
CA PRO A 128 7.19 20.18 16.67
C PRO A 128 5.68 20.28 16.44
N GLY A 129 4.89 19.93 17.46
CA GLY A 129 3.43 20.01 17.41
C GLY A 129 2.71 18.83 16.76
N CYS A 130 3.42 17.86 16.22
CA CYS A 130 2.84 16.63 15.69
C CYS A 130 2.43 15.67 16.82
N THR A 131 1.26 15.06 16.68
CA THR A 131 0.66 14.11 17.62
C THR A 131 0.50 12.73 16.97
N ARG A 132 0.10 11.73 17.77
CA ARG A 132 -0.30 10.42 17.24
C ARG A 132 -1.41 10.53 16.18
N ASN A 133 -2.33 11.49 16.34
CA ASN A 133 -3.38 11.72 15.34
C ASN A 133 -2.80 12.27 14.03
N SER A 134 -1.75 13.08 14.09
CA SER A 134 -1.04 13.55 12.88
C SER A 134 -0.49 12.39 12.07
N ALA A 135 0.11 11.39 12.70
CA ALA A 135 0.61 10.18 12.02
C ALA A 135 -0.52 9.41 11.31
N LYS A 136 -1.71 9.32 11.94
CA LYS A 136 -2.89 8.68 11.34
C LYS A 136 -3.41 9.44 10.11
N PHE A 137 -3.43 10.77 10.16
CA PHE A 137 -3.83 11.57 9.01
C PHE A 137 -2.80 11.44 7.88
N LEU A 138 -1.52 11.58 8.20
CA LEU A 138 -0.43 11.45 7.23
C LEU A 138 -0.42 10.08 6.54
N SER A 139 -0.63 9.00 7.29
CA SER A 139 -0.67 7.64 6.72
C SER A 139 -1.83 7.47 5.72
N ARG A 140 -3.00 8.04 6.02
CA ARG A 140 -4.15 8.02 5.09
C ARG A 140 -3.92 8.88 3.85
N MET A 141 -3.35 10.07 4.04
CA MET A 141 -2.97 10.94 2.92
C MET A 141 -1.96 10.25 2.01
N LEU A 142 -0.95 9.61 2.60
CA LEU A 142 0.08 8.89 1.86
C LEU A 142 -0.48 7.64 1.15
N ALA A 143 -1.33 6.86 1.81
CA ALA A 143 -2.02 5.72 1.19
C ALA A 143 -2.88 6.15 -0.01
N SER A 144 -3.61 7.27 0.12
CA SER A 144 -4.39 7.85 -0.97
C SER A 144 -3.49 8.37 -2.10
N ALA A 145 -2.32 8.94 -1.79
CA ALA A 145 -1.36 9.38 -2.80
C ALA A 145 -0.81 8.19 -3.61
N PHE A 146 -0.48 7.06 -2.95
CA PHE A 146 -0.07 5.82 -3.63
C PHE A 146 -1.20 5.25 -4.50
N GLU A 147 -2.42 5.22 -3.98
CA GLU A 147 -3.59 4.77 -4.74
C GLU A 147 -3.80 5.63 -5.99
N TYR A 148 -3.85 6.96 -5.83
CA TYR A 148 -4.02 7.89 -6.94
C TYR A 148 -2.91 7.71 -7.98
N TRP A 149 -1.64 7.77 -7.55
CA TRP A 149 -0.48 7.64 -8.41
C TRP A 149 -0.49 6.36 -9.25
N LEU A 150 -0.68 5.20 -8.61
CA LEU A 150 -0.65 3.91 -9.31
C LEU A 150 -1.85 3.73 -10.25
N ASN A 151 -2.99 4.41 -10.00
CA ASN A 151 -4.18 4.32 -10.84
C ASN A 151 -4.16 5.31 -12.02
N GLU A 152 -3.23 6.26 -12.08
CA GLU A 152 -3.04 7.11 -13.24
C GLU A 152 -2.78 6.28 -14.51
N LYS A 153 -3.22 6.81 -15.66
CA LYS A 153 -3.00 6.16 -16.96
C LYS A 153 -1.51 6.07 -17.29
N ASP A 154 -0.78 7.15 -16.99
CA ASP A 154 0.66 7.28 -17.17
C ASP A 154 1.30 7.80 -15.88
N PRO A 155 1.50 6.90 -14.90
CA PRO A 155 1.98 7.31 -13.59
C PRO A 155 3.44 7.79 -13.65
N LEU A 156 3.75 8.80 -12.87
CA LEU A 156 5.12 9.29 -12.69
C LEU A 156 6.08 8.14 -12.35
N SER A 157 7.37 8.29 -12.65
CA SER A 157 8.36 7.37 -12.12
C SER A 157 8.35 7.37 -10.59
N PRO A 158 8.77 6.29 -9.92
CA PRO A 158 8.85 6.24 -8.46
C PRO A 158 9.64 7.40 -7.85
N GLU A 159 10.75 7.77 -8.50
CA GLU A 159 11.60 8.89 -8.07
C GLU A 159 10.87 10.23 -8.19
N SER A 160 10.17 10.45 -9.29
CA SER A 160 9.37 11.67 -9.50
C SER A 160 8.18 11.74 -8.55
N PHE A 161 7.53 10.61 -8.28
CA PHE A 161 6.46 10.52 -7.31
C PHE A 161 6.94 10.94 -5.92
N ILE A 162 8.04 10.36 -5.42
CA ILE A 162 8.61 10.71 -4.12
C ILE A 162 9.07 12.18 -4.09
N ALA A 163 9.70 12.68 -5.15
CA ALA A 163 10.10 14.08 -5.25
C ALA A 163 8.90 15.04 -5.17
N THR A 164 7.74 14.63 -5.69
CA THR A 164 6.50 15.42 -5.66
C THR A 164 5.85 15.42 -4.28
N ILE A 165 5.75 14.27 -3.61
CA ILE A 165 5.03 14.19 -2.32
C ILE A 165 5.88 14.66 -1.14
N ARG A 166 7.21 14.55 -1.22
CA ARG A 166 8.13 14.90 -0.13
C ARG A 166 7.96 16.34 0.37
N PRO A 167 7.95 17.40 -0.47
CA PRO A 167 7.72 18.76 -0.01
C PRO A 167 6.36 18.95 0.65
N LEU A 168 5.30 18.30 0.12
CA LEU A 168 3.95 18.39 0.66
C LEU A 168 3.86 17.86 2.09
N LEU A 169 4.55 16.76 2.38
CA LEU A 169 4.58 16.16 3.71
C LEU A 169 5.47 16.93 4.69
N LEU A 170 6.54 17.56 4.23
CA LEU A 170 7.45 18.35 5.07
C LEU A 170 6.89 19.73 5.41
N THR A 171 6.15 20.37 4.51
CA THR A 171 5.54 21.70 4.73
C THR A 171 4.32 21.66 5.63
N SER A 172 3.70 20.52 5.83
CA SER A 172 2.55 20.36 6.76
C SER A 172 2.89 20.71 8.22
N GLY A 173 4.18 20.79 8.59
CA GLY A 173 4.65 21.24 9.91
C GLY A 173 4.80 22.76 10.05
N ASN A 174 4.87 23.52 8.96
CA ASN A 174 5.16 24.95 8.97
C ASN A 174 3.98 25.86 8.64
N GLY A 175 2.77 25.34 8.72
CA GLY A 175 1.57 26.16 8.77
C GLY A 175 0.94 26.49 7.43
N LEU A 176 -0.36 26.41 7.45
CA LEU A 176 -1.34 27.02 6.54
C LEU A 176 -1.18 28.56 6.40
N SER A 177 -0.09 29.15 6.88
CA SER A 177 0.17 30.60 6.76
C SER A 177 0.39 31.06 5.32
N ALA A 178 0.68 30.14 4.38
CA ALA A 178 0.74 30.46 2.96
C ALA A 178 -0.65 30.52 2.29
N VAL A 179 -1.72 30.12 2.96
CA VAL A 179 -3.11 30.13 2.44
C VAL A 179 -3.84 31.44 2.72
N ALA A 180 -3.20 32.39 3.41
CA ALA A 180 -3.78 33.70 3.73
C ALA A 180 -4.11 34.58 2.49
N GLY A 181 -3.72 34.13 1.26
CA GLY A 181 -4.05 34.83 0.00
C GLY A 181 -5.33 34.35 -0.70
N TYR A 182 -5.95 33.27 -0.26
CA TYR A 182 -7.13 32.68 -0.96
C TYR A 182 -8.49 33.11 -0.39
N GLY A 183 -8.53 34.14 0.43
CA GLY A 183 -9.78 34.62 1.07
C GLY A 183 -10.83 35.17 0.10
N SER A 184 -10.50 35.42 -1.18
CA SER A 184 -11.43 35.95 -2.18
C SER A 184 -12.11 34.88 -3.06
N ASP A 185 -11.59 33.68 -3.15
CA ASP A 185 -12.09 32.70 -4.14
C ASP A 185 -13.13 31.70 -3.59
N PHE A 186 -13.34 31.70 -2.26
CA PHE A 186 -14.39 30.86 -1.64
C PHE A 186 -15.82 31.28 -1.99
N ALA A 187 -16.02 32.50 -2.46
CA ALA A 187 -17.34 32.98 -2.91
C ALA A 187 -17.83 32.28 -4.18
N ALA A 188 -16.93 31.69 -4.96
CA ALA A 188 -17.26 30.97 -6.20
C ALA A 188 -17.72 29.52 -5.99
N LEU A 189 -17.63 29.00 -4.76
CA LEU A 189 -17.98 27.60 -4.41
C LEU A 189 -19.36 27.46 -3.75
N THR A 190 -20.15 28.54 -3.63
CA THR A 190 -21.53 28.40 -3.17
C THR A 190 -22.37 27.77 -4.27
N PRO A 191 -22.99 26.60 -4.07
CA PRO A 191 -23.96 26.08 -5.02
C PRO A 191 -25.10 27.10 -5.15
N ASN A 192 -25.45 27.44 -6.38
CA ASN A 192 -26.63 28.26 -6.68
C ASN A 192 -27.86 27.68 -5.96
N ALA A 193 -28.48 28.50 -5.11
CA ALA A 193 -29.76 28.24 -4.50
C ALA A 193 -30.88 28.17 -5.55
#